data_b462233ed70d2c49297edddab22129ff
#
_entry.id   b462233ed70d2c49297edddab22129ff
#
_cell.length_a   1.000
_cell.length_b   1.000
_cell.length_c   1.000
_cell.angle_alpha   90.00
_cell.angle_beta   90.00
_cell.angle_gamma   90.00
#
_symmetry.space_group_name_H-M   'P 1'
#
loop_
_entity.id
_entity.type
_entity.pdbx_description
1 polymer ?
#
loop_
_entity_poly.entity_id
_entity_poly.type
_entity_poly.pdbx_seq_one_letter_code
_entity_poly.pdbx_strand_id
1 'polypeptide(L)'
;MKLSIYNSFIAIDKKNALLYKAKVDKFIILPQPAIKSYFKGANYICENNLELFSQLQEITAIIDDDTDEVLNLRKSIKDVVENDDLFELHINPTLDCNFNCWYCYEKHLKGSQMNTETIEATKIFIKNTLVKKNLKNFHLSFFGGEPLLYYNRVALPIINYCQDECEKKGICLSIHFTSNGYLVNKHIINDLSKRNTTFQITLDGDKNNHNKTRFLKDGQGS
;
A
#
# COMPACT_ATOMS: atom_id res chain seq x y z
N MET A 1 -18.03 30.21 -2.99
CA MET A 1 -16.92 29.24 -3.18
C MET A 1 -15.96 29.25 -2.01
N LYS A 2 -15.31 28.13 -1.72
CA LYS A 2 -14.38 27.99 -0.59
C LYS A 2 -13.07 27.30 -0.98
N LEU A 3 -12.06 27.49 -0.16
CA LEU A 3 -10.80 26.78 -0.32
C LEU A 3 -10.96 25.31 0.14
N SER A 4 -10.36 24.38 -0.61
CA SER A 4 -10.38 22.96 -0.26
C SER A 4 -9.55 22.67 1.00
N ILE A 5 -10.01 21.72 1.83
CA ILE A 5 -9.26 21.24 3.01
C ILE A 5 -8.01 20.42 2.63
N TYR A 6 -7.91 19.97 1.38
CA TYR A 6 -6.75 19.22 0.88
C TYR A 6 -5.63 20.11 0.35
N ASN A 7 -5.71 21.42 0.56
CA ASN A 7 -4.66 22.35 0.20
C ASN A 7 -3.59 22.40 1.28
N SER A 8 -2.34 22.19 0.90
CA SER A 8 -1.18 22.31 1.79
C SER A 8 -0.24 23.39 1.28
N PHE A 9 0.26 24.23 2.18
CA PHE A 9 1.18 25.31 1.88
C PHE A 9 2.58 24.97 2.35
N ILE A 10 3.59 25.11 1.47
CA ILE A 10 5.00 24.91 1.77
C ILE A 10 5.76 26.17 1.35
N ALA A 11 6.38 26.89 2.28
CA ALA A 11 7.22 28.03 1.95
C ALA A 11 8.47 27.55 1.20
N ILE A 12 8.73 28.11 0.03
CA ILE A 12 9.94 27.85 -0.76
C ILE A 12 11.01 28.85 -0.36
N ASP A 13 10.64 30.11 -0.36
CA ASP A 13 11.51 31.24 0.02
C ASP A 13 10.67 32.42 0.58
N LYS A 14 11.32 33.58 0.78
CA LYS A 14 10.64 34.80 1.29
C LYS A 14 9.56 35.36 0.34
N LYS A 15 9.55 34.95 -0.92
CA LYS A 15 8.67 35.52 -1.96
C LYS A 15 7.70 34.50 -2.57
N ASN A 16 7.96 33.20 -2.42
CA ASN A 16 7.22 32.14 -3.07
C ASN A 16 6.83 31.04 -2.11
N ALA A 17 5.65 30.45 -2.35
CA ALA A 17 5.21 29.24 -1.67
C ALA A 17 4.68 28.22 -2.70
N LEU A 18 4.81 26.97 -2.40
CA LEU A 18 4.17 25.87 -3.09
C LEU A 18 2.79 25.65 -2.47
N LEU A 19 1.75 25.70 -3.28
CA LEU A 19 0.44 25.16 -2.92
C LEU A 19 0.30 23.77 -3.52
N TYR A 20 0.21 22.77 -2.66
CA TYR A 20 0.02 21.37 -3.04
C TYR A 20 -1.42 20.93 -2.77
N LYS A 21 -2.05 20.37 -3.77
CA LYS A 21 -3.39 19.78 -3.70
C LYS A 21 -3.30 18.27 -3.60
N ALA A 22 -3.37 17.74 -2.37
CA ALA A 22 -3.12 16.34 -2.07
C ALA A 22 -4.09 15.37 -2.79
N LYS A 23 -5.37 15.77 -2.97
CA LYS A 23 -6.40 14.89 -3.57
C LYS A 23 -6.13 14.53 -5.03
N VAL A 24 -5.46 15.40 -5.78
CA VAL A 24 -5.20 15.25 -7.23
C VAL A 24 -3.70 15.21 -7.56
N ASP A 25 -2.86 15.23 -6.53
CA ASP A 25 -1.38 15.21 -6.66
C ASP A 25 -0.85 16.31 -7.60
N LYS A 26 -1.41 17.52 -7.46
CA LYS A 26 -1.01 18.69 -8.25
C LYS A 26 -0.48 19.79 -7.36
N PHE A 27 0.40 20.60 -7.91
CA PHE A 27 0.92 21.77 -7.22
C PHE A 27 1.06 22.97 -8.15
N ILE A 28 1.04 24.16 -7.55
CA ILE A 28 1.38 25.43 -8.20
C ILE A 28 2.30 26.24 -7.29
N ILE A 29 3.14 27.07 -7.91
CA ILE A 29 3.97 28.02 -7.19
C ILE A 29 3.25 29.35 -7.15
N LEU A 30 3.02 29.86 -5.94
CA LEU A 30 2.36 31.12 -5.69
C LEU A 30 3.38 32.20 -5.31
N PRO A 31 3.47 33.31 -6.04
CA PRO A 31 4.27 34.46 -5.64
C PRO A 31 3.58 35.22 -4.50
N GLN A 32 4.33 36.05 -3.77
CA GLN A 32 3.89 36.82 -2.59
C GLN A 32 2.51 37.49 -2.75
N PRO A 33 2.17 38.18 -3.85
CA PRO A 33 0.85 38.75 -4.03
C PRO A 33 -0.27 37.71 -4.10
N ALA A 34 -0.04 36.57 -4.77
CA ALA A 34 -1.00 35.49 -4.87
C ALA A 34 -1.21 34.78 -3.53
N ILE A 35 -0.14 34.60 -2.72
CA ILE A 35 -0.21 34.09 -1.34
C ILE A 35 -1.11 34.98 -0.48
N LYS A 36 -0.91 36.30 -0.56
CA LYS A 36 -1.76 37.26 0.18
C LYS A 36 -3.22 37.19 -0.23
N SER A 37 -3.50 37.03 -1.53
CA SER A 37 -4.86 36.86 -2.06
C SER A 37 -5.47 35.53 -1.61
N TYR A 38 -4.70 34.46 -1.60
CA TYR A 38 -5.15 33.15 -1.16
C TYR A 38 -5.67 33.16 0.29
N PHE A 39 -4.94 33.78 1.20
CA PHE A 39 -5.36 33.86 2.61
C PHE A 39 -6.54 34.79 2.88
N LYS A 40 -6.98 35.59 1.90
CA LYS A 40 -8.23 36.35 1.97
C LYS A 40 -9.48 35.52 1.57
N GLY A 41 -9.26 34.32 1.02
CA GLY A 41 -10.32 33.37 0.69
C GLY A 41 -10.73 33.35 -0.78
N ALA A 42 -11.50 32.31 -1.14
CA ALA A 42 -11.88 32.04 -2.53
C ALA A 42 -12.68 33.16 -3.17
N ASN A 43 -13.64 33.79 -2.46
CA ASN A 43 -14.46 34.88 -2.99
C ASN A 43 -13.60 36.09 -3.30
N TYR A 44 -12.64 36.44 -2.42
CA TYR A 44 -11.72 37.55 -2.68
C TYR A 44 -10.89 37.32 -3.94
N ILE A 45 -10.41 36.10 -4.15
CA ILE A 45 -9.61 35.71 -5.32
C ILE A 45 -10.48 35.85 -6.58
N CYS A 46 -11.71 35.34 -6.54
CA CYS A 46 -12.67 35.44 -7.64
C CYS A 46 -12.92 36.87 -8.09
N GLU A 47 -13.02 37.78 -7.14
CA GLU A 47 -13.33 39.18 -7.42
C GLU A 47 -12.11 40.02 -7.85
N ASN A 48 -10.90 39.65 -7.37
CA ASN A 48 -9.70 40.51 -7.49
C ASN A 48 -8.56 39.90 -8.31
N ASN A 49 -8.60 38.59 -8.64
CA ASN A 49 -7.55 37.92 -9.40
C ASN A 49 -8.10 36.70 -10.15
N LEU A 50 -8.74 36.92 -11.28
CA LEU A 50 -9.38 35.88 -12.08
C LEU A 50 -8.41 34.86 -12.63
N GLU A 51 -7.16 35.25 -12.92
CA GLU A 51 -6.12 34.33 -13.40
C GLU A 51 -5.75 33.32 -12.31
N LEU A 52 -5.47 33.81 -11.09
CA LEU A 52 -5.20 32.94 -9.94
C LEU A 52 -6.41 32.07 -9.62
N PHE A 53 -7.63 32.63 -9.71
CA PHE A 53 -8.87 31.90 -9.49
C PHE A 53 -8.99 30.71 -10.45
N SER A 54 -8.76 30.93 -11.74
CA SER A 54 -8.81 29.89 -12.77
C SER A 54 -7.76 28.78 -12.52
N GLN A 55 -6.52 29.17 -12.19
CA GLN A 55 -5.45 28.23 -11.87
C GLN A 55 -5.81 27.37 -10.64
N LEU A 56 -6.38 27.96 -9.60
CA LEU A 56 -6.80 27.25 -8.40
C LEU A 56 -7.99 26.33 -8.62
N GLN A 57 -8.91 26.72 -9.50
CA GLN A 57 -10.02 25.84 -9.91
C GLN A 57 -9.53 24.65 -10.74
N GLU A 58 -8.59 24.84 -11.65
CA GLU A 58 -8.05 23.78 -12.49
C GLU A 58 -7.44 22.64 -11.66
N ILE A 59 -6.78 22.98 -10.55
CA ILE A 59 -6.25 21.98 -9.60
C ILE A 59 -7.25 21.62 -8.49
N THR A 60 -8.51 22.06 -8.58
CA THR A 60 -9.55 21.88 -7.56
C THR A 60 -9.17 22.39 -6.16
N ALA A 61 -8.30 23.39 -6.08
CA ALA A 61 -7.93 24.05 -4.82
C ALA A 61 -9.01 25.00 -4.31
N ILE A 62 -9.89 25.48 -5.21
CA ILE A 62 -11.17 26.17 -4.90
C ILE A 62 -12.31 25.25 -5.32
N ILE A 63 -13.29 25.11 -4.45
CA ILE A 63 -14.47 24.25 -4.62
C ILE A 63 -15.76 25.00 -4.29
N ASP A 64 -16.90 24.44 -4.65
CA ASP A 64 -18.20 24.99 -4.32
C ASP A 64 -18.49 24.92 -2.81
N ASP A 65 -19.27 25.88 -2.30
CA ASP A 65 -19.61 26.00 -0.87
C ASP A 65 -20.38 24.77 -0.35
N ASP A 66 -21.20 24.16 -1.20
CA ASP A 66 -22.02 22.99 -0.91
C ASP A 66 -21.22 21.67 -0.91
N THR A 67 -19.99 21.68 -1.40
CA THR A 67 -19.13 20.50 -1.43
C THR A 67 -18.65 20.13 -0.02
N ASP A 68 -19.16 19.05 0.56
CA ASP A 68 -18.65 18.48 1.81
C ASP A 68 -17.54 17.47 1.53
N GLU A 69 -16.28 17.93 1.58
CA GLU A 69 -15.11 17.08 1.32
C GLU A 69 -14.92 15.99 2.39
N VAL A 70 -15.33 16.26 3.64
CA VAL A 70 -15.22 15.27 4.73
C VAL A 70 -16.26 14.17 4.53
N LEU A 71 -17.48 14.53 4.16
CA LEU A 71 -18.51 13.53 3.85
C LEU A 71 -18.14 12.70 2.63
N ASN A 72 -17.58 13.33 1.59
CA ASN A 72 -17.12 12.63 0.39
C ASN A 72 -15.97 11.67 0.70
N LEU A 73 -15.02 12.07 1.57
CA LEU A 73 -13.96 11.18 2.04
C LEU A 73 -14.52 9.99 2.83
N ARG A 74 -15.45 10.25 3.76
CA ARG A 74 -16.12 9.19 4.54
C ARG A 74 -16.85 8.19 3.64
N LYS A 75 -17.56 8.68 2.60
CA LYS A 75 -18.21 7.80 1.62
C LYS A 75 -17.18 6.95 0.87
N SER A 76 -16.11 7.57 0.36
CA SER A 76 -15.07 6.82 -0.35
C SER A 76 -14.40 5.75 0.53
N ILE A 77 -14.13 6.06 1.80
CA ILE A 77 -13.59 5.08 2.76
C ILE A 77 -14.60 3.96 2.99
N LYS A 78 -15.87 4.30 3.19
CA LYS A 78 -16.94 3.32 3.39
C LYS A 78 -17.06 2.39 2.18
N ASP A 79 -17.07 2.93 0.97
CA ASP A 79 -17.16 2.16 -0.27
C ASP A 79 -15.98 1.19 -0.44
N VAL A 80 -14.78 1.55 0.03
CA VAL A 80 -13.61 0.67 0.01
C VAL A 80 -13.68 -0.38 1.11
N VAL A 81 -14.06 0.02 2.34
CA VAL A 81 -14.07 -0.89 3.51
C VAL A 81 -15.24 -1.87 3.45
N GLU A 82 -16.39 -1.44 2.94
CA GLU A 82 -17.60 -2.26 2.80
C GLU A 82 -17.68 -2.96 1.43
N ASN A 83 -16.58 -3.00 0.67
CA ASN A 83 -16.55 -3.70 -0.61
C ASN A 83 -16.58 -5.22 -0.39
N ASP A 84 -17.74 -5.83 -0.59
CA ASP A 84 -17.96 -7.27 -0.41
C ASP A 84 -17.39 -8.13 -1.56
N ASP A 85 -16.88 -7.53 -2.64
CA ASP A 85 -16.35 -8.27 -3.78
C ASP A 85 -14.85 -8.59 -3.68
N LEU A 86 -14.15 -8.01 -2.69
CA LEU A 86 -12.74 -8.27 -2.38
C LEU A 86 -12.58 -8.80 -0.95
N PHE A 87 -11.81 -9.84 -0.79
CA PHE A 87 -11.30 -10.29 0.51
C PHE A 87 -9.78 -10.35 0.50
N GLU A 88 -9.15 -9.72 1.47
CA GLU A 88 -7.70 -9.75 1.67
C GLU A 88 -7.34 -10.60 2.89
N LEU A 89 -6.47 -11.59 2.68
CA LEU A 89 -5.91 -12.43 3.73
C LEU A 89 -4.41 -12.23 3.82
N HIS A 90 -3.95 -11.68 4.95
CA HIS A 90 -2.54 -11.54 5.25
C HIS A 90 -2.08 -12.70 6.14
N ILE A 91 -1.01 -13.38 5.73
CA ILE A 91 -0.44 -14.53 6.44
C ILE A 91 1.03 -14.26 6.76
N ASN A 92 1.39 -14.48 8.02
CA ASN A 92 2.78 -14.53 8.45
C ASN A 92 3.19 -16.02 8.57
N PRO A 93 3.84 -16.61 7.55
CA PRO A 93 4.26 -18.02 7.58
C PRO A 93 5.24 -18.30 8.71
N THR A 94 5.98 -17.28 9.09
CA THR A 94 7.04 -17.33 10.09
C THR A 94 7.32 -15.93 10.67
N LEU A 95 7.78 -15.91 11.92
CA LEU A 95 8.42 -14.75 12.53
C LEU A 95 9.96 -14.87 12.48
N ASP A 96 10.52 -15.91 11.87
CA ASP A 96 11.95 -16.01 11.60
C ASP A 96 12.32 -15.26 10.32
N CYS A 97 13.54 -14.73 10.28
CA CYS A 97 14.09 -14.01 9.13
C CYS A 97 15.54 -14.39 8.94
N ASN A 98 16.05 -14.43 7.74
CA ASN A 98 17.47 -14.60 7.44
C ASN A 98 18.29 -13.31 7.61
N PHE A 99 17.59 -12.13 7.69
CA PHE A 99 18.21 -10.83 7.93
C PHE A 99 18.13 -10.40 9.40
N ASN A 100 18.95 -9.41 9.75
CA ASN A 100 18.96 -8.74 11.04
C ASN A 100 19.00 -7.22 10.86
N CYS A 101 17.98 -6.68 10.14
CA CYS A 101 17.86 -5.25 9.87
C CYS A 101 17.73 -4.48 11.18
N TRP A 102 18.55 -3.44 11.39
CA TRP A 102 18.58 -2.72 12.67
C TRP A 102 17.28 -1.96 12.99
N TYR A 103 16.49 -1.61 11.98
CA TYR A 103 15.20 -0.90 12.13
C TYR A 103 13.99 -1.81 12.07
N CYS A 104 14.18 -3.15 12.02
CA CYS A 104 13.06 -4.06 11.92
C CYS A 104 12.17 -3.98 13.17
N TYR A 105 10.88 -3.73 12.95
CA TYR A 105 9.90 -3.70 14.05
C TYR A 105 9.43 -5.10 14.47
N GLU A 106 9.67 -6.10 13.63
CA GLU A 106 9.32 -7.50 13.91
C GLU A 106 10.30 -8.11 14.92
N LYS A 107 9.74 -8.81 15.92
CA LYS A 107 10.55 -9.62 16.82
C LYS A 107 10.79 -10.99 16.20
N HIS A 108 12.00 -11.20 15.70
CA HIS A 108 12.35 -12.46 15.06
C HIS A 108 12.42 -13.61 16.07
N LEU A 109 11.68 -14.69 15.81
CA LEU A 109 11.69 -15.93 16.59
C LEU A 109 12.31 -17.03 15.75
N LYS A 110 13.56 -17.37 16.04
CA LYS A 110 14.32 -18.39 15.31
C LYS A 110 13.58 -19.72 15.24
N GLY A 111 13.44 -20.27 14.02
CA GLY A 111 12.76 -21.54 13.77
C GLY A 111 11.23 -21.48 13.88
N SER A 112 10.67 -20.31 14.13
CA SER A 112 9.21 -20.11 14.11
C SER A 112 8.67 -20.41 12.72
N GLN A 113 7.60 -21.19 12.62
CA GLN A 113 6.85 -21.42 11.39
C GLN A 113 5.43 -21.88 11.71
N MET A 114 4.51 -21.65 10.80
CA MET A 114 3.18 -22.25 10.90
C MET A 114 3.30 -23.76 10.90
N ASN A 115 2.66 -24.42 11.86
CA ASN A 115 2.59 -25.86 11.92
C ASN A 115 1.49 -26.41 10.99
N THR A 116 1.45 -27.71 10.79
CA THR A 116 0.49 -28.38 9.90
C THR A 116 -0.95 -28.09 10.31
N GLU A 117 -1.25 -28.08 11.61
CA GLU A 117 -2.61 -27.79 12.12
C GLU A 117 -3.06 -26.37 11.75
N THR A 118 -2.18 -25.38 11.91
CA THR A 118 -2.46 -23.99 11.54
C THR A 118 -2.64 -23.85 10.03
N ILE A 119 -1.83 -24.56 9.20
CA ILE A 119 -1.99 -24.56 7.74
C ILE A 119 -3.35 -25.13 7.34
N GLU A 120 -3.77 -26.23 7.92
CA GLU A 120 -5.09 -26.84 7.63
C GLU A 120 -6.24 -25.95 8.11
N ALA A 121 -6.13 -25.35 9.29
CA ALA A 121 -7.10 -24.37 9.77
C ALA A 121 -7.22 -23.16 8.83
N THR A 122 -6.08 -22.68 8.29
CA THR A 122 -6.05 -21.60 7.28
C THR A 122 -6.77 -21.99 6.01
N LYS A 123 -6.58 -23.23 5.52
CA LYS A 123 -7.31 -23.73 4.33
C LYS A 123 -8.82 -23.80 4.59
N ILE A 124 -9.25 -24.26 5.77
CA ILE A 124 -10.65 -24.26 6.16
C ILE A 124 -11.21 -22.84 6.20
N PHE A 125 -10.46 -21.89 6.77
CA PHE A 125 -10.84 -20.48 6.79
C PHE A 125 -11.02 -19.92 5.37
N ILE A 126 -10.06 -20.17 4.46
CA ILE A 126 -10.14 -19.77 3.05
C ILE A 126 -11.42 -20.35 2.43
N LYS A 127 -11.66 -21.67 2.56
CA LYS A 127 -12.87 -22.33 2.03
C LYS A 127 -14.16 -21.66 2.51
N ASN A 128 -14.26 -21.36 3.79
CA ASN A 128 -15.42 -20.72 4.40
C ASN A 128 -15.59 -19.27 3.96
N THR A 129 -14.48 -18.56 3.68
CA THR A 129 -14.51 -17.20 3.15
C THR A 129 -14.99 -17.14 1.69
N LEU A 130 -14.55 -18.09 0.88
CA LEU A 130 -14.90 -18.17 -0.55
C LEU A 130 -16.39 -18.52 -0.82
N VAL A 131 -17.20 -18.84 0.18
CA VAL A 131 -18.65 -19.03 0.02
C VAL A 131 -19.45 -17.73 0.17
N LYS A 132 -18.82 -16.60 0.49
CA LYS A 132 -19.48 -15.30 0.54
C LYS A 132 -20.09 -14.93 -0.80
N LYS A 133 -21.33 -14.46 -0.79
CA LYS A 133 -22.19 -14.35 -1.97
C LYS A 133 -21.67 -13.40 -3.06
N ASN A 134 -20.97 -12.33 -2.71
CA ASN A 134 -20.56 -11.27 -3.64
C ASN A 134 -19.05 -11.27 -3.92
N LEU A 135 -18.29 -12.22 -3.37
CA LEU A 135 -16.83 -12.26 -3.50
C LEU A 135 -16.42 -12.58 -4.94
N LYS A 136 -15.64 -11.66 -5.55
CA LYS A 136 -15.10 -11.81 -6.91
C LYS A 136 -13.58 -11.91 -6.91
N ASN A 137 -12.94 -11.28 -5.91
CA ASN A 137 -11.50 -11.16 -5.82
C ASN A 137 -11.01 -11.64 -4.46
N PHE A 138 -9.99 -12.47 -4.44
CA PHE A 138 -9.30 -12.91 -3.23
C PHE A 138 -7.84 -12.51 -3.30
N HIS A 139 -7.38 -11.69 -2.37
CA HIS A 139 -5.99 -11.27 -2.27
C HIS A 139 -5.30 -12.02 -1.14
N LEU A 140 -4.28 -12.82 -1.49
CA LEU A 140 -3.49 -13.61 -0.54
C LEU A 140 -2.10 -12.98 -0.40
N SER A 141 -1.81 -12.39 0.75
CA SER A 141 -0.57 -11.69 1.03
C SER A 141 0.27 -12.41 2.07
N PHE A 142 1.56 -12.56 1.79
CA PHE A 142 2.53 -13.15 2.71
C PHE A 142 3.51 -12.09 3.22
N PHE A 143 3.63 -12.04 4.55
CA PHE A 143 4.46 -11.09 5.28
C PHE A 143 5.15 -11.79 6.47
N GLY A 144 5.60 -11.05 7.49
CA GLY A 144 6.24 -11.54 8.70
C GLY A 144 7.76 -11.35 8.68
N GLY A 145 8.52 -12.27 9.26
CA GLY A 145 9.99 -12.20 9.22
C GLY A 145 10.51 -12.26 7.78
N GLU A 146 10.69 -13.45 7.23
CA GLU A 146 10.91 -13.65 5.79
C GLU A 146 10.03 -14.80 5.30
N PRO A 147 8.96 -14.51 4.55
CA PRO A 147 7.97 -15.52 4.16
C PRO A 147 8.54 -16.62 3.27
N LEU A 148 9.63 -16.36 2.52
CA LEU A 148 10.25 -17.33 1.63
C LEU A 148 11.11 -18.37 2.36
N LEU A 149 11.44 -18.19 3.66
CA LEU A 149 12.17 -19.19 4.46
C LEU A 149 11.45 -20.55 4.47
N TYR A 150 10.14 -20.53 4.53
CA TYR A 150 9.32 -21.74 4.58
C TYR A 150 8.37 -21.84 3.39
N TYR A 151 8.80 -21.32 2.21
CA TYR A 151 8.00 -21.28 1.00
C TYR A 151 7.36 -22.64 0.68
N ASN A 152 8.17 -23.69 0.54
CA ASN A 152 7.67 -25.02 0.15
C ASN A 152 6.81 -25.68 1.23
N ARG A 153 7.06 -25.38 2.50
CA ARG A 153 6.37 -26.07 3.62
C ARG A 153 5.11 -25.37 4.06
N VAL A 154 5.03 -24.05 3.90
CA VAL A 154 3.92 -23.22 4.40
C VAL A 154 3.23 -22.48 3.28
N ALA A 155 3.93 -21.59 2.57
CA ALA A 155 3.28 -20.71 1.59
C ALA A 155 2.70 -21.49 0.41
N LEU A 156 3.50 -22.36 -0.23
CA LEU A 156 3.10 -23.10 -1.43
C LEU A 156 1.87 -24.00 -1.22
N PRO A 157 1.75 -24.79 -0.13
CA PRO A 157 0.53 -25.57 0.14
C PRO A 157 -0.73 -24.73 0.31
N ILE A 158 -0.62 -23.54 0.91
CA ILE A 158 -1.74 -22.61 1.07
C ILE A 158 -2.11 -22.00 -0.29
N ILE A 159 -1.11 -21.58 -1.06
CA ILE A 159 -1.29 -21.02 -2.41
C ILE A 159 -2.01 -22.02 -3.32
N ASN A 160 -1.52 -23.26 -3.38
CA ASN A 160 -2.10 -24.30 -4.22
C ASN A 160 -3.58 -24.52 -3.86
N TYR A 161 -3.85 -24.69 -2.57
CA TYR A 161 -5.22 -24.87 -2.10
C TYR A 161 -6.13 -23.67 -2.44
N CYS A 162 -5.62 -22.45 -2.21
CA CYS A 162 -6.36 -21.24 -2.50
C CYS A 162 -6.64 -21.08 -4.00
N GLN A 163 -5.67 -21.40 -4.86
CA GLN A 163 -5.81 -21.37 -6.32
C GLN A 163 -6.91 -22.33 -6.78
N ASP A 164 -6.84 -23.61 -6.34
CA ASP A 164 -7.81 -24.63 -6.68
C ASP A 164 -9.25 -24.26 -6.27
N GLU A 165 -9.41 -23.71 -5.06
CA GLU A 165 -10.72 -23.31 -4.55
C GLU A 165 -11.26 -22.04 -5.23
N CYS A 166 -10.41 -21.08 -5.55
CA CYS A 166 -10.78 -19.88 -6.29
C CYS A 166 -11.21 -20.22 -7.73
N GLU A 167 -10.45 -21.08 -8.42
CA GLU A 167 -10.78 -21.55 -9.78
C GLU A 167 -12.15 -22.26 -9.84
N LYS A 168 -12.43 -23.15 -8.88
CA LYS A 168 -13.74 -23.84 -8.79
C LYS A 168 -14.93 -22.87 -8.64
N LYS A 169 -14.69 -21.69 -8.11
CA LYS A 169 -15.74 -20.69 -7.80
C LYS A 169 -15.75 -19.50 -8.76
N GLY A 170 -14.82 -19.45 -9.72
CA GLY A 170 -14.67 -18.31 -10.63
C GLY A 170 -14.22 -17.02 -9.93
N ILE A 171 -13.49 -17.12 -8.80
CA ILE A 171 -12.95 -16.00 -8.02
C ILE A 171 -11.53 -15.70 -8.51
N CYS A 172 -11.23 -14.44 -8.78
CA CYS A 172 -9.89 -14.03 -9.18
C CYS A 172 -8.95 -14.05 -7.98
N LEU A 173 -7.89 -14.87 -8.04
CA LEU A 173 -6.83 -14.88 -7.02
C LEU A 173 -5.70 -13.94 -7.43
N SER A 174 -5.25 -13.10 -6.50
CA SER A 174 -3.96 -12.38 -6.57
C SER A 174 -3.10 -12.74 -5.36
N ILE A 175 -1.80 -12.86 -5.58
CA ILE A 175 -0.83 -13.27 -4.56
C ILE A 175 0.19 -12.15 -4.39
N HIS A 176 0.53 -11.83 -3.16
CA HIS A 176 1.54 -10.82 -2.85
C HIS A 176 2.55 -11.34 -1.84
N PHE A 177 3.83 -11.00 -2.06
CA PHE A 177 4.90 -11.25 -1.10
C PHE A 177 5.60 -9.94 -0.75
N THR A 178 5.65 -9.62 0.54
CA THR A 178 6.59 -8.63 1.06
C THR A 178 7.82 -9.38 1.57
N SER A 179 8.94 -9.24 0.88
CA SER A 179 10.15 -10.05 1.08
C SER A 179 11.40 -9.18 1.04
N ASN A 180 12.48 -9.66 1.68
CA ASN A 180 13.80 -9.07 1.49
C ASN A 180 14.45 -9.47 0.14
N GLY A 181 13.85 -10.39 -0.60
CA GLY A 181 14.27 -10.81 -1.93
C GLY A 181 15.45 -11.80 -1.99
N TYR A 182 16.19 -11.99 -0.90
CA TYR A 182 17.40 -12.80 -0.87
C TYR A 182 17.20 -14.27 -1.24
N LEU A 183 16.04 -14.83 -0.88
CA LEU A 183 15.70 -16.23 -1.14
C LEU A 183 14.97 -16.45 -2.47
N VAL A 184 14.71 -15.40 -3.23
CA VAL A 184 14.09 -15.52 -4.56
C VAL A 184 15.06 -16.29 -5.48
N ASN A 185 14.58 -17.38 -6.05
CA ASN A 185 15.35 -18.24 -6.93
C ASN A 185 14.49 -18.74 -8.11
N LYS A 186 15.12 -19.42 -9.08
CA LYS A 186 14.44 -19.91 -10.28
C LYS A 186 13.26 -20.84 -9.98
N HIS A 187 13.32 -21.64 -8.92
CA HIS A 187 12.22 -22.53 -8.51
C HIS A 187 11.00 -21.70 -8.09
N ILE A 188 11.16 -20.77 -7.17
CA ILE A 188 10.08 -19.89 -6.70
C ILE A 188 9.50 -19.06 -7.86
N ILE A 189 10.37 -18.51 -8.73
CA ILE A 189 9.93 -17.75 -9.91
C ILE A 189 9.10 -18.64 -10.84
N ASN A 190 9.55 -19.84 -11.15
CA ASN A 190 8.82 -20.75 -12.04
C ASN A 190 7.46 -21.16 -11.48
N ASP A 191 7.34 -21.38 -10.17
CA ASP A 191 6.08 -21.71 -9.51
C ASP A 191 5.10 -20.55 -9.56
N LEU A 192 5.59 -19.32 -9.33
CA LEU A 192 4.75 -18.14 -9.19
C LEU A 192 4.49 -17.41 -10.51
N SER A 193 5.34 -17.57 -11.54
CA SER A 193 5.19 -16.90 -12.84
C SER A 193 3.91 -17.28 -13.60
N LYS A 194 3.29 -18.40 -13.26
CA LYS A 194 2.03 -18.88 -13.84
C LYS A 194 0.80 -18.35 -13.09
N ARG A 195 1.00 -17.53 -12.07
CA ARG A 195 -0.02 -17.00 -11.17
C ARG A 195 0.00 -15.48 -11.18
N ASN A 196 -1.10 -14.85 -10.87
CA ASN A 196 -1.15 -13.40 -10.67
C ASN A 196 -0.41 -13.05 -9.36
N THR A 197 0.91 -12.93 -9.44
CA THR A 197 1.79 -12.74 -8.27
C THR A 197 2.61 -11.46 -8.40
N THR A 198 2.69 -10.73 -7.30
CA THR A 198 3.51 -9.52 -7.15
C THR A 198 4.45 -9.65 -5.95
N PHE A 199 5.60 -8.96 -6.04
CA PHE A 199 6.56 -8.86 -4.96
C PHE A 199 6.80 -7.40 -4.59
N GLN A 200 6.81 -7.11 -3.30
CA GLN A 200 7.36 -5.90 -2.74
C GLN A 200 8.71 -6.24 -2.12
N ILE A 201 9.79 -5.71 -2.73
CA ILE A 201 11.15 -5.95 -2.25
C ILE A 201 11.73 -4.63 -1.75
N THR A 202 12.30 -4.64 -0.53
CA THR A 202 12.90 -3.46 0.08
C THR A 202 14.37 -3.35 -0.28
N LEU A 203 14.76 -2.21 -0.85
CA LEU A 203 16.15 -1.85 -1.13
C LEU A 203 16.50 -0.53 -0.44
N ASP A 204 17.56 -0.51 0.35
CA ASP A 204 17.99 0.66 1.13
C ASP A 204 19.18 1.35 0.47
N GLY A 205 18.99 1.81 -0.77
CA GLY A 205 20.00 2.53 -1.53
C GLY A 205 21.01 1.65 -2.26
N ASP A 206 22.25 2.09 -2.36
CA ASP A 206 23.33 1.33 -2.98
C ASP A 206 23.79 0.13 -2.11
N LYS A 207 24.64 -0.72 -2.68
CA LYS A 207 25.15 -1.93 -2.00
C LYS A 207 25.72 -1.64 -0.61
N ASN A 208 26.48 -0.55 -0.46
CA ASN A 208 27.15 -0.24 0.82
C ASN A 208 26.14 0.16 1.89
N ASN A 209 25.16 1.00 1.53
CA ASN A 209 24.11 1.43 2.44
C ASN A 209 23.16 0.28 2.75
N HIS A 210 22.76 -0.49 1.74
CA HIS A 210 21.92 -1.65 1.92
C HIS A 210 22.55 -2.65 2.91
N ASN A 211 23.80 -3.03 2.69
CA ASN A 211 24.50 -4.00 3.54
C ASN A 211 24.74 -3.52 4.99
N LYS A 212 24.77 -2.18 5.22
CA LYS A 212 24.87 -1.63 6.58
C LYS A 212 23.55 -1.68 7.33
N THR A 213 22.43 -1.62 6.61
CA THR A 213 21.09 -1.53 7.20
C THR A 213 20.39 -2.88 7.23
N ARG A 214 20.61 -3.71 6.21
CA ARG A 214 19.94 -5.00 5.97
C ARG A 214 20.94 -6.13 5.77
N PHE A 215 21.64 -6.45 6.84
CA PHE A 215 22.65 -7.51 6.82
C PHE A 215 22.04 -8.87 7.20
N LEU A 216 22.71 -9.94 6.76
CA LEU A 216 22.39 -11.32 7.14
C LEU A 216 22.65 -11.55 8.64
N LYS A 217 22.02 -12.56 9.24
CA LYS A 217 22.22 -12.92 10.65
C LYS A 217 23.67 -13.29 11.00
N ASP A 218 24.46 -13.70 10.03
CA ASP A 218 25.90 -13.96 10.18
C ASP A 218 26.78 -12.72 10.05
N GLY A 219 26.18 -11.55 9.84
CA GLY A 219 26.85 -10.26 9.68
C GLY A 219 27.38 -9.98 8.29
N GLN A 220 27.16 -10.89 7.31
CA GLN A 220 27.53 -10.64 5.92
C GLN A 220 26.56 -9.67 5.24
N GLY A 221 27.02 -9.03 4.16
CA GLY A 221 26.15 -8.23 3.31
C GLY A 221 25.17 -9.13 2.53
N SER A 222 24.02 -8.57 2.25
CA SER A 222 22.93 -9.24 1.51
C SER A 222 23.01 -8.97 0.00
#